data_d8270178bab781a34e6f4fa3f9df9474
#
_entry.id   d8270178bab781a34e6f4fa3f9df9474
#
_cell.length_a   1.000
_cell.length_b   1.000
_cell.length_c   1.000
_cell.angle_alpha   90.00
_cell.angle_beta   90.00
_cell.angle_gamma   90.00
#
_symmetry.space_group_name_H-M   'P 1'
#
loop_
_entity.id
_entity.type
_entity.pdbx_description
1 polymer ?
#
loop_
_entity_poly.entity_id
_entity_poly.type
_entity_poly.pdbx_seq_one_letter_code
_entity_poly.pdbx_strand_id
1 'polypeptide(L)'
;FDDVFEEYYEYGQQIKKYVTDTSVILNDALDAGKRVLFEGAQGVMLDIDQGTYPYVTSSNPVAGGVTIGSGVGPSKITKVVGVCKAYTSRVGDGPFPTELNDEIGHQIREVGHEYGTTTGRPRRVGWFDSVVMRHSRRVSGITNLSLNSIDVLSGLDTVKICVAYDLDGQRIDYYPASLEKLKRCKPIYEEMPGWSEDITGVRSLDALPENARNYVRRVGELVGVRISTFSVGPDRDQTNILESVWANI
;
A
#
# COMPACT_ATOMS: atom_id res chain seq x y z
N PHE A 1 14.41 31.57 24.81
CA PHE A 1 13.69 32.02 23.60
C PHE A 1 14.70 32.43 22.53
N ASP A 2 15.67 33.29 22.88
CA ASP A 2 16.58 33.87 21.90
C ASP A 2 17.43 32.83 21.18
N ASP A 3 18.00 31.86 21.90
CA ASP A 3 18.79 30.77 21.30
C ASP A 3 17.98 29.96 20.25
N VAL A 4 16.71 29.64 20.58
CA VAL A 4 15.84 28.93 19.66
C VAL A 4 15.47 29.80 18.47
N PHE A 5 15.23 31.10 18.69
CA PHE A 5 14.89 32.03 17.62
C PHE A 5 16.05 32.18 16.63
N GLU A 6 17.27 32.39 17.12
CA GLU A 6 18.47 32.56 16.29
C GLU A 6 18.71 31.30 15.44
N GLU A 7 18.69 30.12 16.07
CA GLU A 7 18.87 28.83 15.37
C GLU A 7 17.84 28.62 14.24
N TYR A 8 16.56 28.78 14.56
CA TYR A 8 15.50 28.56 13.55
C TYR A 8 15.43 29.68 12.51
N TYR A 9 15.80 30.92 12.87
CA TYR A 9 15.93 31.99 11.88
C TYR A 9 17.03 31.69 10.87
N GLU A 10 18.15 31.16 11.31
CA GLU A 10 19.24 30.74 10.44
C GLU A 10 18.81 29.59 9.50
N TYR A 11 18.11 28.58 10.02
CA TYR A 11 17.50 27.54 9.20
C TYR A 11 16.53 28.14 8.16
N GLY A 12 15.72 29.10 8.55
CA GLY A 12 14.83 29.84 7.66
C GLY A 12 15.56 30.50 6.49
N GLN A 13 16.73 31.14 6.76
CA GLN A 13 17.57 31.73 5.71
C GLN A 13 18.14 30.67 4.75
N GLN A 14 18.57 29.51 5.28
CA GLN A 14 19.13 28.41 4.48
C GLN A 14 18.08 27.80 3.53
N ILE A 15 16.83 27.62 3.99
CA ILE A 15 15.76 27.00 3.19
C ILE A 15 15.04 27.99 2.28
N LYS A 16 15.19 29.32 2.48
CA LYS A 16 14.49 30.35 1.71
C LYS A 16 14.58 30.18 0.19
N LYS A 17 15.72 29.74 -0.32
CA LYS A 17 15.97 29.47 -1.76
C LYS A 17 15.13 28.34 -2.33
N TYR A 18 14.54 27.49 -1.49
CA TYR A 18 13.69 26.37 -1.89
C TYR A 18 12.20 26.69 -1.78
N VAL A 19 11.82 27.84 -1.22
CA VAL A 19 10.43 28.26 -1.06
C VAL A 19 9.94 28.86 -2.38
N THR A 20 8.87 28.30 -2.90
CA THR A 20 8.28 28.72 -4.19
C THR A 20 6.80 28.34 -4.25
N ASP A 21 6.08 28.87 -5.24
CA ASP A 21 4.73 28.44 -5.56
C ASP A 21 4.78 27.12 -6.34
N THR A 22 4.54 26.02 -5.61
CA THR A 22 4.58 24.69 -6.19
C THR A 22 3.46 24.44 -7.18
N SER A 23 2.30 25.12 -7.06
CA SER A 23 1.18 24.97 -7.99
C SER A 23 1.56 25.46 -9.38
N VAL A 24 2.26 26.60 -9.46
CA VAL A 24 2.77 27.14 -10.74
C VAL A 24 3.78 26.18 -11.36
N ILE A 25 4.82 25.80 -10.62
CA ILE A 25 5.90 24.96 -11.15
C ILE A 25 5.38 23.61 -11.65
N LEU A 26 4.47 22.97 -10.89
CA LEU A 26 3.95 21.66 -11.26
C LEU A 26 3.02 21.73 -12.49
N ASN A 27 2.15 22.71 -12.54
CA ASN A 27 1.26 22.88 -13.70
C ASN A 27 2.04 23.26 -14.95
N ASP A 28 3.02 24.15 -14.88
CA ASP A 28 3.89 24.50 -16.01
C ASP A 28 4.69 23.27 -16.50
N ALA A 29 5.17 22.44 -15.57
CA ALA A 29 5.87 21.21 -15.94
C ALA A 29 4.94 20.22 -16.66
N LEU A 30 3.72 20.03 -16.18
CA LEU A 30 2.72 19.15 -16.80
C LEU A 30 2.29 19.69 -18.18
N ASP A 31 2.05 20.98 -18.30
CA ASP A 31 1.64 21.62 -19.57
C ASP A 31 2.78 21.60 -20.60
N ALA A 32 4.05 21.57 -20.13
CA ALA A 32 5.22 21.33 -20.97
C ALA A 32 5.45 19.83 -21.30
N GLY A 33 4.54 18.93 -20.94
CA GLY A 33 4.63 17.50 -21.21
C GLY A 33 5.68 16.76 -20.37
N LYS A 34 6.13 17.32 -19.26
CA LYS A 34 7.08 16.65 -18.36
C LYS A 34 6.36 15.58 -17.54
N ARG A 35 7.10 14.51 -17.22
CA ARG A 35 6.63 13.47 -16.31
C ARG A 35 6.80 13.92 -14.88
N VAL A 36 5.70 13.94 -14.13
CA VAL A 36 5.67 14.30 -12.72
C VAL A 36 5.20 13.09 -11.91
N LEU A 37 6.00 12.70 -10.91
CA LEU A 37 5.66 11.65 -9.96
C LEU A 37 5.26 12.28 -8.64
N PHE A 38 4.06 11.98 -8.18
CA PHE A 38 3.61 12.30 -6.82
C PHE A 38 3.75 11.07 -5.94
N GLU A 39 4.51 11.19 -4.88
CA GLU A 39 4.66 10.14 -3.88
C GLU A 39 3.88 10.51 -2.63
N GLY A 40 2.91 9.66 -2.29
CA GLY A 40 2.16 9.75 -1.04
C GLY A 40 2.87 9.07 0.11
N ALA A 41 2.31 9.20 1.29
CA ALA A 41 2.76 8.52 2.51
C ALA A 41 1.58 7.83 3.20
N GLN A 42 1.86 7.08 4.27
CA GLN A 42 0.89 6.30 5.05
C GLN A 42 0.19 5.22 4.21
N GLY A 43 -1.15 5.22 4.19
CA GLY A 43 -1.95 4.27 3.43
C GLY A 43 -3.42 4.62 3.46
N VAL A 44 -4.19 4.12 2.49
CA VAL A 44 -5.61 4.44 2.30
C VAL A 44 -6.45 4.20 3.55
N MET A 45 -6.16 3.14 4.31
CA MET A 45 -6.92 2.84 5.54
C MET A 45 -6.65 3.80 6.70
N LEU A 46 -5.63 4.67 6.56
CA LEU A 46 -5.33 5.76 7.49
C LEU A 46 -5.86 7.12 7.01
N ASP A 47 -6.53 7.18 5.86
CA ASP A 47 -7.14 8.40 5.35
C ASP A 47 -8.23 8.90 6.30
N ILE A 48 -8.24 10.22 6.58
CA ILE A 48 -9.15 10.81 7.57
C ILE A 48 -10.63 10.62 7.18
N ASP A 49 -10.95 10.61 5.90
CA ASP A 49 -12.32 10.49 5.39
C ASP A 49 -12.68 9.07 4.95
N GLN A 50 -11.74 8.36 4.31
CA GLN A 50 -11.98 7.05 3.67
C GLN A 50 -11.41 5.88 4.46
N GLY A 51 -10.66 6.14 5.53
CA GLY A 51 -10.02 5.13 6.37
C GLY A 51 -10.86 4.67 7.56
N THR A 52 -10.17 4.10 8.54
CA THR A 52 -10.76 3.51 9.75
C THR A 52 -10.92 4.53 10.89
N TYR A 53 -11.58 5.65 10.66
CA TYR A 53 -11.78 6.67 11.68
C TYR A 53 -12.34 6.07 12.99
N PRO A 54 -11.80 6.43 14.19
CA PRO A 54 -10.80 7.47 14.46
C PRO A 54 -9.34 7.00 14.37
N TYR A 55 -9.05 5.78 13.92
CA TYR A 55 -7.70 5.21 13.80
C TYR A 55 -7.08 5.60 12.45
N VAL A 56 -6.85 6.88 12.26
CA VAL A 56 -6.41 7.50 11.00
C VAL A 56 -5.30 8.51 11.22
N THR A 57 -4.69 9.00 10.15
CA THR A 57 -3.81 10.18 10.16
C THR A 57 -4.64 11.46 9.99
N SER A 58 -4.04 12.61 10.20
CA SER A 58 -4.65 13.93 10.00
C SER A 58 -4.57 14.41 8.53
N SER A 59 -4.40 13.51 7.59
CA SER A 59 -4.23 13.81 6.16
C SER A 59 -5.05 12.86 5.30
N ASN A 60 -5.05 13.12 3.98
CA ASN A 60 -5.70 12.29 2.98
C ASN A 60 -4.65 11.52 2.15
N PRO A 61 -4.23 10.31 2.56
CA PRO A 61 -3.34 9.45 1.77
C PRO A 61 -3.95 8.88 0.48
N VAL A 62 -5.26 8.98 0.28
CA VAL A 62 -5.90 8.66 -1.01
C VAL A 62 -5.34 9.55 -2.12
N ALA A 63 -5.31 9.05 -3.36
CA ALA A 63 -4.71 9.80 -4.49
C ALA A 63 -5.32 11.20 -4.70
N GLY A 64 -6.58 11.40 -4.32
CA GLY A 64 -7.23 12.72 -4.33
C GLY A 64 -6.55 13.76 -3.45
N GLY A 65 -5.85 13.35 -2.38
CA GLY A 65 -5.09 14.25 -1.52
C GLY A 65 -3.94 14.97 -2.22
N VAL A 66 -3.40 14.37 -3.29
CA VAL A 66 -2.36 14.99 -4.13
C VAL A 66 -2.84 16.31 -4.71
N THR A 67 -4.07 16.36 -5.21
CA THR A 67 -4.62 17.55 -5.88
C THR A 67 -4.75 18.72 -4.92
N ILE A 68 -5.12 18.45 -3.68
CA ILE A 68 -5.27 19.47 -2.64
C ILE A 68 -3.90 19.99 -2.21
N GLY A 69 -2.96 19.09 -1.91
CA GLY A 69 -1.64 19.46 -1.38
C GLY A 69 -0.70 20.10 -2.40
N SER A 70 -0.83 19.74 -3.69
CA SER A 70 0.08 20.21 -4.75
C SER A 70 -0.47 21.38 -5.58
N GLY A 71 -1.78 21.64 -5.53
CA GLY A 71 -2.44 22.61 -6.40
C GLY A 71 -2.56 22.15 -7.87
N VAL A 72 -2.44 20.84 -8.14
CA VAL A 72 -2.64 20.27 -9.48
C VAL A 72 -4.09 19.80 -9.62
N GLY A 73 -4.73 20.17 -10.72
CA GLY A 73 -6.12 19.76 -10.98
C GLY A 73 -6.28 18.25 -11.12
N PRO A 74 -7.41 17.66 -10.65
CA PRO A 74 -7.58 16.19 -10.64
C PRO A 74 -7.52 15.55 -12.04
N SER A 75 -7.91 16.28 -13.08
CA SER A 75 -7.85 15.82 -14.47
C SER A 75 -6.42 15.68 -15.03
N LYS A 76 -5.43 16.21 -14.33
CA LYS A 76 -4.01 16.09 -14.68
C LYS A 76 -3.37 14.81 -14.14
N ILE A 77 -4.04 14.09 -13.26
CA ILE A 77 -3.58 12.81 -12.73
C ILE A 77 -3.96 11.71 -13.72
N THR A 78 -2.98 11.18 -14.43
CA THR A 78 -3.21 10.23 -15.53
C THR A 78 -3.19 8.78 -15.08
N LYS A 79 -2.35 8.44 -14.08
CA LYS A 79 -2.23 7.09 -13.51
C LYS A 79 -2.07 7.14 -12.00
N VAL A 80 -2.62 6.15 -11.33
CA VAL A 80 -2.47 5.94 -9.88
C VAL A 80 -1.93 4.53 -9.65
N VAL A 81 -0.73 4.44 -9.12
CA VAL A 81 -0.10 3.17 -8.75
C VAL A 81 -0.35 2.92 -7.27
N GLY A 82 -1.12 1.89 -6.96
CA GLY A 82 -1.28 1.42 -5.59
C GLY A 82 -0.07 0.56 -5.19
N VAL A 83 0.54 0.87 -4.06
CA VAL A 83 1.62 0.07 -3.48
C VAL A 83 1.03 -0.78 -2.35
N CYS A 84 1.16 -2.09 -2.44
CA CYS A 84 0.73 -3.02 -1.40
C CYS A 84 1.76 -4.14 -1.21
N LYS A 85 1.71 -4.78 -0.06
CA LYS A 85 2.48 -6.00 0.21
C LYS A 85 1.67 -7.24 -0.16
N ALA A 86 2.33 -8.37 -0.29
CA ALA A 86 1.67 -9.66 -0.47
C ALA A 86 0.90 -10.14 0.77
N TYR A 87 0.95 -9.40 1.84
CA TYR A 87 0.22 -9.57 3.09
C TYR A 87 -0.20 -8.20 3.61
N THR A 88 -0.99 -8.15 4.68
CA THR A 88 -1.40 -6.88 5.28
C THR A 88 -0.55 -6.58 6.52
N SER A 89 -0.12 -5.33 6.69
CA SER A 89 0.49 -4.86 7.93
C SER A 89 -0.15 -3.56 8.41
N ARG A 90 -0.22 -3.37 9.73
CA ARG A 90 -0.81 -2.20 10.36
C ARG A 90 -0.02 -1.76 11.58
N VAL A 91 0.17 -0.45 11.71
CA VAL A 91 0.68 0.18 12.93
C VAL A 91 -0.51 0.72 13.73
N GLY A 92 -0.46 0.52 15.06
CA GLY A 92 -1.47 1.05 15.97
C GLY A 92 -2.78 0.29 15.99
N ASP A 93 -3.75 0.87 16.68
CA ASP A 93 -5.06 0.28 16.93
C ASP A 93 -5.99 0.35 15.73
N GLY A 94 -7.18 -0.17 15.91
CA GLY A 94 -8.23 -0.21 14.91
C GLY A 94 -8.54 -1.61 14.39
N PRO A 95 -9.65 -1.77 13.68
CA PRO A 95 -10.07 -3.06 13.17
C PRO A 95 -9.11 -3.60 12.10
N PHE A 96 -8.89 -4.89 12.15
CA PHE A 96 -7.99 -5.61 11.25
C PHE A 96 -8.55 -7.03 11.03
N PRO A 97 -9.54 -7.20 10.14
CA PRO A 97 -10.26 -8.47 10.02
C PRO A 97 -9.37 -9.68 9.72
N THR A 98 -8.28 -9.49 8.98
CA THR A 98 -7.36 -10.57 8.57
C THR A 98 -6.16 -10.74 9.49
N GLU A 99 -6.14 -10.10 10.66
CA GLU A 99 -5.02 -10.14 11.60
C GLU A 99 -4.68 -11.57 12.05
N LEU A 100 -3.39 -11.86 12.13
CA LEU A 100 -2.83 -13.14 12.57
C LEU A 100 -2.11 -12.95 13.91
N ASN A 101 -2.56 -13.72 14.92
CA ASN A 101 -1.99 -13.74 16.25
C ASN A 101 -1.43 -15.16 16.58
N ASP A 102 -0.98 -15.87 15.55
CA ASP A 102 -0.46 -17.23 15.59
C ASP A 102 1.00 -17.30 15.10
N GLU A 103 1.54 -18.50 14.98
CA GLU A 103 2.90 -18.76 14.49
C GLU A 103 3.12 -18.22 13.07
N ILE A 104 2.10 -18.27 12.21
CA ILE A 104 2.19 -17.72 10.85
C ILE A 104 2.34 -16.20 10.91
N GLY A 105 1.56 -15.53 11.74
CA GLY A 105 1.69 -14.10 11.98
C GLY A 105 3.06 -13.72 12.54
N HIS A 106 3.62 -14.54 13.43
CA HIS A 106 4.97 -14.35 13.93
C HIS A 106 5.99 -14.50 12.79
N GLN A 107 5.92 -15.56 12.00
CA GLN A 107 6.82 -15.78 10.86
C GLN A 107 6.80 -14.62 9.86
N ILE A 108 5.61 -14.17 9.45
CA ILE A 108 5.46 -13.02 8.53
C ILE A 108 6.10 -11.75 9.12
N ARG A 109 5.94 -11.52 10.42
CA ARG A 109 6.53 -10.35 11.10
C ARG A 109 8.05 -10.41 11.12
N GLU A 110 8.62 -11.56 11.45
CA GLU A 110 10.08 -11.73 11.54
C GLU A 110 10.73 -11.64 10.16
N VAL A 111 10.24 -12.40 9.18
CA VAL A 111 10.78 -12.44 7.82
C VAL A 111 10.57 -11.11 7.11
N GLY A 112 9.40 -10.48 7.31
CA GLY A 112 9.06 -9.18 6.72
C GLY A 112 9.66 -7.98 7.46
N HIS A 113 10.41 -8.20 8.55
CA HIS A 113 10.95 -7.13 9.40
C HIS A 113 9.90 -6.10 9.80
N GLU A 114 8.69 -6.58 10.17
CA GLU A 114 7.54 -5.73 10.47
C GLU A 114 7.63 -5.09 11.86
N TYR A 115 8.55 -4.12 11.94
CA TYR A 115 8.81 -3.31 13.12
C TYR A 115 8.84 -1.82 12.75
N GLY A 116 8.46 -0.98 13.70
CA GLY A 116 8.52 0.47 13.51
C GLY A 116 9.98 0.95 13.46
N THR A 117 10.34 1.65 12.40
CA THR A 117 11.73 2.12 12.17
C THR A 117 12.27 2.94 13.35
N THR A 118 11.45 3.83 13.92
CA THR A 118 11.86 4.72 15.01
C THR A 118 11.67 4.10 16.39
N THR A 119 10.58 3.35 16.57
CA THR A 119 10.16 2.86 17.90
C THR A 119 10.50 1.40 18.15
N GLY A 120 10.85 0.63 17.11
CA GLY A 120 11.05 -0.81 17.20
C GLY A 120 9.78 -1.61 17.57
N ARG A 121 8.61 -0.96 17.64
CA ARG A 121 7.37 -1.64 18.00
C ARG A 121 6.96 -2.64 16.91
N PRO A 122 6.55 -3.86 17.28
CA PRO A 122 6.05 -4.83 16.32
C PRO A 122 4.79 -4.30 15.63
N ARG A 123 4.73 -4.46 14.31
CA ARG A 123 3.52 -4.20 13.55
C ARG A 123 2.59 -5.40 13.63
N ARG A 124 1.30 -5.14 13.60
CA ARG A 124 0.27 -6.14 13.41
C ARG A 124 0.33 -6.61 11.95
N VAL A 125 0.22 -7.91 11.75
CA VAL A 125 0.28 -8.53 10.41
C VAL A 125 -0.93 -9.42 10.18
N GLY A 126 -1.27 -9.65 8.92
CA GLY A 126 -2.40 -10.49 8.55
C GLY A 126 -2.34 -10.91 7.08
N TRP A 127 -3.23 -11.81 6.68
CA TRP A 127 -3.35 -12.22 5.30
C TRP A 127 -3.74 -11.05 4.39
N PHE A 128 -3.38 -11.15 3.11
CA PHE A 128 -3.78 -10.19 2.09
C PHE A 128 -5.30 -10.02 2.06
N ASP A 129 -5.77 -8.78 2.08
CA ASP A 129 -7.19 -8.45 2.13
C ASP A 129 -7.64 -7.78 0.83
N SER A 130 -8.26 -8.58 -0.06
CA SER A 130 -8.74 -8.06 -1.34
C SER A 130 -9.97 -7.15 -1.19
N VAL A 131 -10.70 -7.24 -0.06
CA VAL A 131 -11.85 -6.33 0.21
C VAL A 131 -11.34 -4.93 0.49
N VAL A 132 -10.30 -4.80 1.33
CA VAL A 132 -9.58 -3.54 1.58
C VAL A 132 -8.98 -3.00 0.28
N MET A 133 -8.38 -3.87 -0.55
CA MET A 133 -7.76 -3.44 -1.80
C MET A 133 -8.78 -2.96 -2.83
N ARG A 134 -9.96 -3.59 -2.93
CA ARG A 134 -11.04 -3.09 -3.77
C ARG A 134 -11.59 -1.75 -3.29
N HIS A 135 -11.67 -1.54 -1.96
CA HIS A 135 -12.00 -0.24 -1.39
C HIS A 135 -10.94 0.80 -1.77
N SER A 136 -9.66 0.49 -1.55
CA SER A 136 -8.54 1.38 -1.87
C SER A 136 -8.52 1.77 -3.35
N ARG A 137 -8.74 0.79 -4.24
CA ARG A 137 -8.87 1.02 -5.68
C ARG A 137 -9.99 2.01 -6.00
N ARG A 138 -11.14 1.82 -5.39
CA ARG A 138 -12.33 2.67 -5.64
C ARG A 138 -12.12 4.11 -5.21
N VAL A 139 -11.61 4.33 -3.98
CA VAL A 139 -11.47 5.69 -3.42
C VAL A 139 -10.25 6.45 -3.93
N SER A 140 -9.24 5.73 -4.43
CA SER A 140 -8.02 6.35 -4.99
C SER A 140 -7.95 6.29 -6.52
N GLY A 141 -8.87 5.59 -7.19
CA GLY A 141 -8.81 5.43 -8.65
C GLY A 141 -7.57 4.64 -9.11
N ILE A 142 -7.11 3.64 -8.33
CA ILE A 142 -5.91 2.86 -8.64
C ILE A 142 -6.07 2.18 -10.01
N THR A 143 -5.12 2.41 -10.89
CA THR A 143 -5.06 1.85 -12.24
C THR A 143 -4.12 0.65 -12.34
N ASN A 144 -3.08 0.63 -11.52
CA ASN A 144 -2.03 -0.37 -11.51
C ASN A 144 -1.60 -0.67 -10.06
N LEU A 145 -1.06 -1.87 -9.81
CA LEU A 145 -0.48 -2.23 -8.52
C LEU A 145 1.02 -2.52 -8.62
N SER A 146 1.73 -2.15 -7.57
CA SER A 146 3.03 -2.67 -7.18
C SER A 146 2.81 -3.63 -6.01
N LEU A 147 3.00 -4.94 -6.25
CA LEU A 147 2.83 -5.98 -5.24
C LEU A 147 4.19 -6.34 -4.64
N ASN A 148 4.44 -5.92 -3.42
CA ASN A 148 5.75 -6.02 -2.80
C ASN A 148 5.83 -7.16 -1.78
N SER A 149 7.07 -7.56 -1.45
CA SER A 149 7.38 -8.49 -0.37
C SER A 149 6.73 -9.87 -0.53
N ILE A 150 6.75 -10.43 -1.75
CA ILE A 150 6.24 -11.79 -2.02
C ILE A 150 7.15 -12.84 -1.36
N ASP A 151 8.43 -12.57 -1.26
CA ASP A 151 9.46 -13.38 -0.60
C ASP A 151 9.11 -13.69 0.86
N VAL A 152 8.41 -12.79 1.55
CA VAL A 152 8.02 -12.95 2.95
C VAL A 152 7.06 -14.13 3.17
N LEU A 153 6.34 -14.55 2.14
CA LEU A 153 5.42 -15.69 2.19
C LEU A 153 6.10 -17.02 1.81
N SER A 154 7.38 -17.02 1.41
CA SER A 154 8.13 -18.26 1.15
C SER A 154 8.26 -19.10 2.42
N GLY A 155 8.18 -20.42 2.26
CA GLY A 155 8.23 -21.37 3.37
C GLY A 155 6.88 -21.67 4.03
N LEU A 156 5.79 -21.06 3.56
CA LEU A 156 4.44 -21.40 3.98
C LEU A 156 3.84 -22.47 3.06
N ASP A 157 3.26 -23.51 3.64
CA ASP A 157 2.59 -24.59 2.88
C ASP A 157 1.32 -24.10 2.21
N THR A 158 0.62 -23.16 2.85
CA THR A 158 -0.64 -22.57 2.38
C THR A 158 -0.61 -21.07 2.60
N VAL A 159 -1.01 -20.31 1.58
CA VAL A 159 -1.25 -18.86 1.67
C VAL A 159 -2.73 -18.58 1.50
N LYS A 160 -3.22 -17.52 2.15
CA LYS A 160 -4.65 -17.19 2.13
C LYS A 160 -4.86 -15.77 1.64
N ILE A 161 -5.96 -15.57 0.90
CA ILE A 161 -6.43 -14.25 0.47
C ILE A 161 -7.84 -14.07 1.00
N CYS A 162 -8.09 -12.99 1.74
CA CYS A 162 -9.44 -12.63 2.13
C CYS A 162 -10.20 -12.11 0.90
N VAL A 163 -11.27 -12.81 0.51
CA VAL A 163 -12.05 -12.50 -0.70
C VAL A 163 -13.38 -11.81 -0.37
N ALA A 164 -13.88 -11.96 0.84
CA ALA A 164 -15.11 -11.36 1.33
C ALA A 164 -15.08 -11.34 2.87
N TYR A 165 -16.09 -10.72 3.49
CA TYR A 165 -16.34 -10.82 4.91
C TYR A 165 -17.68 -11.51 5.18
N ASP A 166 -17.74 -12.24 6.29
CA ASP A 166 -18.99 -12.60 6.96
C ASP A 166 -19.30 -11.49 7.98
N LEU A 167 -20.40 -10.82 7.79
CA LEU A 167 -20.96 -9.85 8.74
C LEU A 167 -22.29 -10.38 9.27
N ASP A 168 -22.28 -10.89 10.50
CA ASP A 168 -23.47 -11.40 11.20
C ASP A 168 -24.20 -12.52 10.42
N GLY A 169 -23.45 -13.41 9.75
CA GLY A 169 -23.98 -14.50 8.92
C GLY A 169 -24.28 -14.12 7.47
N GLN A 170 -24.05 -12.87 7.09
CA GLN A 170 -24.22 -12.39 5.73
C GLN A 170 -22.85 -12.16 5.05
N ARG A 171 -22.64 -12.82 3.92
CA ARG A 171 -21.45 -12.56 3.08
C ARG A 171 -21.56 -11.19 2.43
N ILE A 172 -20.53 -10.36 2.63
CA ILE A 172 -20.37 -9.06 1.98
C ILE A 172 -19.02 -9.00 1.25
N ASP A 173 -18.97 -8.32 0.11
CA ASP A 173 -17.77 -8.17 -0.72
C ASP A 173 -17.23 -6.73 -0.77
N TYR A 174 -17.80 -5.86 0.06
CA TYR A 174 -17.41 -4.47 0.21
C TYR A 174 -16.90 -4.16 1.62
N TYR A 175 -16.09 -3.12 1.73
CA TYR A 175 -15.57 -2.61 2.99
C TYR A 175 -16.62 -1.77 3.71
N PRO A 176 -17.10 -2.13 4.92
CA PRO A 176 -18.09 -1.36 5.64
C PRO A 176 -17.52 -0.02 6.13
N ALA A 177 -18.21 1.08 5.87
CA ALA A 177 -17.84 2.39 6.39
C ALA A 177 -18.07 2.52 7.92
N SER A 178 -18.96 1.70 8.50
CA SER A 178 -19.20 1.69 9.93
C SER A 178 -18.13 0.89 10.66
N LEU A 179 -17.42 1.55 11.59
CA LEU A 179 -16.41 0.90 12.44
C LEU A 179 -17.01 -0.28 13.25
N GLU A 180 -18.23 -0.12 13.75
CA GLU A 180 -18.92 -1.16 14.52
C GLU A 180 -19.24 -2.40 13.67
N LYS A 181 -19.63 -2.20 12.40
CA LYS A 181 -19.80 -3.31 11.45
C LYS A 181 -18.46 -3.96 11.12
N LEU A 182 -17.45 -3.16 10.87
CA LEU A 182 -16.13 -3.66 10.51
C LEU A 182 -15.49 -4.52 11.63
N LYS A 183 -15.69 -4.13 12.90
CA LYS A 183 -15.22 -4.93 14.05
C LYS A 183 -15.87 -6.32 14.14
N ARG A 184 -17.08 -6.50 13.57
CA ARG A 184 -17.80 -7.78 13.56
C ARG A 184 -17.50 -8.62 12.31
N CYS A 185 -16.86 -8.02 11.30
CA CYS A 185 -16.48 -8.73 10.10
C CYS A 185 -15.51 -9.86 10.40
N LYS A 186 -15.84 -11.06 9.91
CA LYS A 186 -14.93 -12.21 9.90
C LYS A 186 -14.47 -12.44 8.47
N PRO A 187 -13.16 -12.65 8.22
CA PRO A 187 -12.66 -12.85 6.88
C PRO A 187 -13.11 -14.20 6.31
N ILE A 188 -13.50 -14.19 5.03
CA ILE A 188 -13.73 -15.39 4.23
C ILE A 188 -12.53 -15.53 3.32
N TYR A 189 -11.80 -16.63 3.47
CA TYR A 189 -10.55 -16.88 2.77
C TYR A 189 -10.71 -17.79 1.55
N GLU A 190 -9.96 -17.48 0.51
CA GLU A 190 -9.52 -18.40 -0.52
C GLU A 190 -8.14 -18.90 -0.12
N GLU A 191 -7.96 -20.23 -0.08
CA GLU A 191 -6.68 -20.86 0.22
C GLU A 191 -5.98 -21.24 -1.07
N MET A 192 -4.68 -21.00 -1.13
CA MET A 192 -3.83 -21.34 -2.27
C MET A 192 -2.60 -22.10 -1.78
N PRO A 193 -2.06 -23.02 -2.60
CA PRO A 193 -0.78 -23.64 -2.27
C PRO A 193 0.32 -22.60 -2.10
N GLY A 194 1.13 -22.73 -1.07
CA GLY A 194 2.32 -21.92 -0.84
C GLY A 194 3.53 -22.37 -1.69
N TRP A 195 4.67 -21.82 -1.39
CA TRP A 195 5.94 -22.17 -2.02
C TRP A 195 7.07 -22.14 -1.00
N SER A 196 8.05 -23.04 -1.16
CA SER A 196 9.18 -23.18 -0.24
C SER A 196 10.48 -22.63 -0.81
N GLU A 197 10.52 -22.29 -2.08
CA GLU A 197 11.71 -21.86 -2.78
C GLU A 197 12.11 -20.44 -2.32
N ASP A 198 13.43 -20.21 -2.27
CA ASP A 198 13.98 -18.86 -2.19
C ASP A 198 13.79 -18.14 -3.53
N ILE A 199 12.96 -17.11 -3.52
CA ILE A 199 12.64 -16.31 -4.72
C ILE A 199 13.37 -14.98 -4.79
N THR A 200 14.26 -14.67 -3.83
CA THR A 200 14.95 -13.36 -3.74
C THR A 200 15.83 -13.06 -4.97
N GLY A 201 16.27 -14.10 -5.66
CA GLY A 201 17.03 -14.01 -6.91
C GLY A 201 16.19 -13.89 -8.18
N VAL A 202 14.87 -13.98 -8.11
CA VAL A 202 13.99 -13.97 -9.29
C VAL A 202 13.95 -12.57 -9.94
N ARG A 203 13.99 -12.55 -11.29
CA ARG A 203 14.01 -11.29 -12.07
C ARG A 203 12.94 -11.25 -13.17
N SER A 204 11.97 -12.17 -13.16
CA SER A 204 10.82 -12.15 -14.07
C SER A 204 9.64 -12.93 -13.47
N LEU A 205 8.42 -12.64 -13.91
CA LEU A 205 7.22 -13.35 -13.44
C LEU A 205 7.28 -14.85 -13.77
N ASP A 206 7.80 -15.19 -14.96
CA ASP A 206 7.88 -16.59 -15.41
C ASP A 206 8.94 -17.41 -14.67
N ALA A 207 9.92 -16.76 -14.06
CA ALA A 207 10.92 -17.40 -13.20
C ALA A 207 10.42 -17.69 -11.77
N LEU A 208 9.27 -17.13 -11.36
CA LEU A 208 8.67 -17.49 -10.08
C LEU A 208 8.21 -18.96 -10.09
N PRO A 209 8.29 -19.65 -8.94
CA PRO A 209 7.58 -20.91 -8.73
C PRO A 209 6.10 -20.77 -9.12
N GLU A 210 5.52 -21.83 -9.63
CA GLU A 210 4.14 -21.81 -10.17
C GLU A 210 3.15 -21.25 -9.15
N ASN A 211 3.24 -21.67 -7.90
CA ASN A 211 2.33 -21.23 -6.83
C ASN A 211 2.48 -19.73 -6.54
N ALA A 212 3.72 -19.22 -6.46
CA ALA A 212 3.99 -17.80 -6.25
C ALA A 212 3.47 -16.95 -7.43
N ARG A 213 3.69 -17.43 -8.67
CA ARG A 213 3.18 -16.78 -9.88
C ARG A 213 1.65 -16.76 -9.90
N ASN A 214 1.01 -17.86 -9.52
CA ASN A 214 -0.45 -17.95 -9.44
C ASN A 214 -1.01 -17.01 -8.36
N TYR A 215 -0.31 -16.87 -7.23
CA TYR A 215 -0.66 -15.90 -6.20
C TYR A 215 -0.64 -14.46 -6.73
N VAL A 216 0.43 -14.05 -7.42
CA VAL A 216 0.54 -12.71 -8.02
C VAL A 216 -0.61 -12.44 -8.97
N ARG A 217 -0.92 -13.40 -9.87
CA ARG A 217 -2.03 -13.29 -10.82
C ARG A 217 -3.37 -13.17 -10.10
N ARG A 218 -3.58 -14.01 -9.08
CA ARG A 218 -4.82 -14.04 -8.33
C ARG A 218 -5.09 -12.74 -7.58
N VAL A 219 -4.06 -12.12 -6.99
CA VAL A 219 -4.18 -10.78 -6.39
C VAL A 219 -4.67 -9.76 -7.42
N GLY A 220 -4.07 -9.71 -8.60
CA GLY A 220 -4.50 -8.81 -9.67
C GLY A 220 -5.96 -9.00 -10.09
N GLU A 221 -6.39 -10.27 -10.25
CA GLU A 221 -7.78 -10.63 -10.58
C GLU A 221 -8.76 -10.16 -9.50
N LEU A 222 -8.48 -10.47 -8.23
CA LEU A 222 -9.38 -10.14 -7.11
C LEU A 222 -9.49 -8.63 -6.86
N VAL A 223 -8.44 -7.89 -7.08
CA VAL A 223 -8.45 -6.42 -6.98
C VAL A 223 -9.01 -5.78 -8.25
N GLY A 224 -8.91 -6.48 -9.39
CA GLY A 224 -9.39 -6.03 -10.69
C GLY A 224 -8.52 -4.95 -11.33
N VAL A 225 -7.20 -5.00 -11.10
CA VAL A 225 -6.19 -4.12 -11.71
C VAL A 225 -4.96 -4.93 -12.12
N ARG A 226 -4.16 -4.37 -13.04
CA ARG A 226 -2.92 -5.00 -13.47
C ARG A 226 -1.84 -4.85 -12.40
N ILE A 227 -1.06 -5.91 -12.21
CA ILE A 227 0.20 -5.84 -11.47
C ILE A 227 1.26 -5.30 -12.42
N SER A 228 1.74 -4.10 -12.19
CA SER A 228 2.79 -3.49 -13.01
C SER A 228 4.18 -3.82 -12.54
N THR A 229 4.34 -4.01 -11.23
CA THR A 229 5.60 -4.43 -10.61
C THR A 229 5.33 -5.39 -9.47
N PHE A 230 6.31 -6.25 -9.19
CA PHE A 230 6.32 -7.03 -7.95
C PHE A 230 7.74 -7.06 -7.37
N SER A 231 7.87 -7.17 -6.05
CA SER A 231 9.18 -7.33 -5.42
C SER A 231 9.32 -8.67 -4.70
N VAL A 232 10.54 -9.17 -4.72
CA VAL A 232 10.98 -10.42 -4.09
C VAL A 232 12.06 -10.17 -3.03
N GLY A 233 12.07 -8.99 -2.46
CA GLY A 233 12.96 -8.53 -1.42
C GLY A 233 12.95 -7.02 -1.28
N PRO A 234 13.70 -6.46 -0.31
CA PRO A 234 13.71 -5.03 -0.01
C PRO A 234 14.54 -4.17 -0.97
N ASP A 235 15.46 -4.76 -1.71
CA ASP A 235 16.40 -4.02 -2.55
C ASP A 235 15.76 -3.58 -3.87
N ARG A 236 16.27 -2.49 -4.42
CA ARG A 236 15.76 -1.93 -5.68
C ARG A 236 15.85 -2.91 -6.86
N ASP A 237 16.89 -3.68 -6.94
CA ASP A 237 17.13 -4.68 -7.98
C ASP A 237 16.27 -5.95 -7.82
N GLN A 238 15.60 -6.11 -6.66
CA GLN A 238 14.62 -7.15 -6.41
C GLN A 238 13.19 -6.74 -6.80
N THR A 239 13.02 -5.54 -7.37
CA THR A 239 11.76 -5.10 -7.96
C THR A 239 11.72 -5.46 -9.44
N ASN A 240 10.77 -6.31 -9.82
CA ASN A 240 10.53 -6.76 -11.17
C ASN A 240 9.47 -5.89 -11.85
N ILE A 241 9.78 -5.33 -13.02
CA ILE A 241 8.85 -4.50 -13.79
C ILE A 241 8.19 -5.37 -14.86
N LEU A 242 6.87 -5.54 -14.76
CA LEU A 242 6.06 -6.26 -15.74
C LEU A 242 5.53 -5.33 -16.84
N GLU A 243 5.18 -4.12 -16.44
CA GLU A 243 4.62 -3.10 -17.33
C GLU A 243 5.10 -1.72 -16.89
N SER A 244 5.58 -0.92 -17.82
CA SER A 244 5.95 0.46 -17.52
C SER A 244 4.70 1.29 -17.25
N VAL A 245 4.61 1.87 -16.06
CA VAL A 245 3.52 2.79 -15.71
C VAL A 245 3.57 4.10 -16.52
N TRP A 246 4.70 4.38 -17.17
CA TRP A 246 4.88 5.52 -18.05
C TRP A 246 4.52 5.24 -19.53
N ALA A 247 4.19 4.00 -19.87
CA ALA A 247 3.74 3.68 -21.21
C ALA A 247 2.34 4.27 -21.47
N ASN A 248 2.16 4.89 -22.62
CA ASN A 248 0.90 5.48 -23.06
C ASN A 248 0.38 6.64 -22.16
N ILE A 249 1.30 7.44 -21.64
CA ILE A 249 1.01 8.73 -21.01
C ILE A 249 1.40 9.85 -21.96
#